data_47b569e0fb76f80892ce55ca2d20943b
#
_entry.id   47b569e0fb76f80892ce55ca2d20943b
#
_cell.length_a   1.000
_cell.length_b   1.000
_cell.length_c   1.000
_cell.angle_alpha   90.00
_cell.angle_beta   90.00
_cell.angle_gamma   90.00
#
_symmetry.space_group_name_H-M   'P 1'
#
loop_
_entity.id
_entity.type
_entity.pdbx_description
1 polymer ?
#
loop_
_entity_poly.entity_id
_entity_poly.type
_entity_poly.pdbx_seq_one_letter_code
_entity_poly.pdbx_strand_id
1 'polypeptide(L)' 'MFNHDIKSAIKTAGLFGYEVAAGLGISETSFSRKIARSELPQEEKARIMCAIERLVALRNGGGIVAAEKN' A
#
# COMPACT_ATOMS: atom_id res chain seq x y z
N MET A 1 -10.72 -1.43 15.93
CA MET A 1 -9.86 -2.08 14.93
C MET A 1 -8.71 -1.15 14.56
N PHE A 2 -7.52 -1.70 14.60
CA PHE A 2 -6.34 -0.89 14.34
C PHE A 2 -6.15 -0.65 12.86
N ASN A 3 -5.66 0.54 12.54
CA ASN A 3 -5.24 0.88 11.18
C ASN A 3 -6.33 0.68 10.14
N HIS A 4 -7.55 1.03 10.51
CA HIS A 4 -8.68 0.91 9.61
C HIS A 4 -8.46 1.74 8.34
N ASP A 5 -7.86 2.91 8.49
CA ASP A 5 -7.58 3.78 7.36
C ASP A 5 -6.63 3.13 6.36
N ILE A 6 -5.62 2.40 6.88
CA ILE A 6 -4.68 1.70 6.03
C ILE A 6 -5.40 0.57 5.28
N LYS A 7 -6.17 -0.23 6.00
CA LYS A 7 -6.89 -1.35 5.39
C LYS A 7 -7.86 -0.86 4.34
N SER A 8 -8.56 0.23 4.66
CA SER A 8 -9.51 0.81 3.75
C SER A 8 -8.83 1.32 2.48
N ALA A 9 -7.68 1.95 2.64
CA ALA A 9 -6.94 2.48 1.50
C ALA A 9 -6.49 1.36 0.57
N ILE A 10 -6.01 0.25 1.14
CA ILE A 10 -5.58 -0.89 0.34
C ILE A 10 -6.75 -1.45 -0.44
N LYS A 11 -7.88 -1.60 0.22
CA LYS A 11 -9.07 -2.14 -0.41
C LYS A 11 -9.57 -1.22 -1.52
N THR A 12 -9.64 0.06 -1.23
CA THR A 12 -10.11 1.05 -2.19
C THR A 12 -9.21 1.10 -3.41
N ALA A 13 -7.92 0.91 -3.20
CA ALA A 13 -6.96 0.92 -4.30
C ALA A 13 -6.98 -0.38 -5.11
N GLY A 14 -7.70 -1.39 -4.62
CA GLY A 14 -7.77 -2.67 -5.31
C GLY A 14 -6.50 -3.48 -5.18
N LEU A 15 -5.76 -3.26 -4.11
CA LEU A 15 -4.51 -3.96 -3.88
C LEU A 15 -4.70 -5.05 -2.85
N PHE A 16 -3.70 -5.92 -2.77
CA PHE A 16 -3.65 -6.95 -1.73
C PHE A 16 -2.56 -6.61 -0.74
N GLY A 17 -2.70 -7.14 0.48
CA GLY A 17 -1.72 -6.88 1.51
C GLY A 17 -0.31 -7.28 1.10
N TYR A 18 -0.17 -8.39 0.37
CA TYR A 18 1.16 -8.84 -0.03
C TYR A 18 1.81 -7.88 -1.03
N GLU A 19 0.99 -7.19 -1.81
CA GLU A 19 1.53 -6.21 -2.75
C GLU A 19 2.12 -5.02 -2.00
N VAL A 20 1.39 -4.55 -1.00
CA VAL A 20 1.87 -3.44 -0.20
C VAL A 20 3.10 -3.84 0.61
N ALA A 21 3.09 -5.05 1.16
CA ALA A 21 4.24 -5.55 1.91
C ALA A 21 5.48 -5.60 1.01
N ALA A 22 5.31 -6.08 -0.21
CA ALA A 22 6.43 -6.15 -1.15
C ALA A 22 6.95 -4.75 -1.46
N GLY A 23 6.05 -3.79 -1.60
CA GLY A 23 6.44 -2.41 -1.85
C GLY A 23 7.20 -1.81 -0.68
N LEU A 24 6.97 -2.32 0.51
CA LEU A 24 7.66 -1.86 1.71
C LEU A 24 8.93 -2.66 2.00
N GLY A 25 9.14 -3.74 1.26
CA GLY A 25 10.33 -4.55 1.46
C GLY A 25 10.23 -5.50 2.64
N ILE A 26 9.01 -5.87 3.03
CA ILE A 26 8.80 -6.80 4.14
C ILE A 26 7.88 -7.93 3.69
N SER A 27 7.82 -8.99 4.49
CA SER A 27 6.93 -10.10 4.16
C SER A 27 5.49 -9.74 4.49
N GLU A 28 4.57 -10.42 3.82
CA GLU A 28 3.15 -10.20 4.07
C GLU A 28 2.80 -10.52 5.51
N THR A 29 3.38 -11.58 6.05
CA THR A 29 3.12 -11.95 7.43
C THR A 29 3.53 -10.85 8.39
N SER A 30 4.70 -10.26 8.16
CA SER A 30 5.18 -9.16 8.98
C SER A 30 4.24 -7.96 8.86
N PHE A 31 3.83 -7.65 7.66
CA PHE A 31 2.93 -6.52 7.42
C PHE A 31 1.59 -6.74 8.10
N SER A 32 0.99 -7.90 7.89
CA SER A 32 -0.30 -8.20 8.50
C SER A 32 -0.24 -8.12 10.01
N ARG A 33 0.81 -8.69 10.59
CA ARG A 33 0.99 -8.69 12.02
C ARG A 33 1.16 -7.26 12.54
N LYS A 34 1.91 -6.46 11.81
CA LYS A 34 2.17 -5.09 12.19
C LYS A 34 0.89 -4.26 12.27
N ILE A 35 0.03 -4.36 11.27
CA ILE A 35 -1.18 -3.56 11.25
C ILE A 35 -2.27 -4.13 12.14
N ALA A 36 -2.14 -5.37 12.60
CA ALA A 36 -3.12 -5.99 13.47
C ALA A 36 -2.82 -5.81 14.95
N ARG A 37 -1.56 -5.56 15.30
CA ARG A 37 -1.16 -5.51 16.70
C ARG A 37 -1.47 -4.20 17.39
N SER A 38 -1.30 -3.11 16.71
CA SER A 38 -1.51 -1.81 17.32
C SER A 38 -1.65 -0.75 16.25
N GLU A 39 -2.16 0.39 16.69
CA GLU A 39 -2.29 1.53 15.80
C GLU A 39 -0.89 2.05 15.46
N LEU A 40 -0.62 2.20 14.18
CA LEU A 40 0.70 2.64 13.75
C LEU A 40 0.88 4.15 13.92
N PRO A 41 2.10 4.59 14.16
CA PRO A 41 2.36 6.03 14.22
C PRO A 41 2.15 6.65 12.85
N GLN A 42 1.92 7.95 12.86
CA GLN A 42 1.62 8.69 11.65
C GLN A 42 2.71 8.55 10.59
N GLU A 43 3.95 8.50 11.02
CA GLU A 43 5.07 8.35 10.10
C GLU A 43 5.01 7.05 9.32
N GLU A 44 4.67 5.97 10.03
CA GLU A 44 4.56 4.68 9.38
C GLU A 44 3.38 4.63 8.45
N LYS A 45 2.26 5.23 8.87
CA LYS A 45 1.09 5.30 8.01
C LYS A 45 1.40 6.05 6.73
N ALA A 46 2.17 7.13 6.86
CA ALA A 46 2.54 7.93 5.69
C ALA A 46 3.37 7.10 4.71
N ARG A 47 4.27 6.28 5.21
CA ARG A 47 5.08 5.40 4.36
C ARG A 47 4.22 4.39 3.64
N ILE A 48 3.28 3.79 4.36
CA ILE A 48 2.40 2.79 3.77
C ILE A 48 1.52 3.44 2.72
N MET A 49 0.98 4.61 3.01
CA MET A 49 0.14 5.31 2.04
C MET A 49 0.94 5.68 0.80
N CYS A 50 2.18 6.07 0.98
CA CYS A 50 3.06 6.39 -0.12
C CYS A 50 3.30 5.16 -1.00
N ALA A 51 3.50 4.00 -0.37
CA ALA A 51 3.67 2.75 -1.10
C ALA A 51 2.41 2.41 -1.88
N ILE A 52 1.25 2.60 -1.26
CA ILE A 52 -0.02 2.34 -1.91
C ILE A 52 -0.17 3.22 -3.15
N GLU A 53 0.10 4.49 -3.00
CA GLU A 53 -0.01 5.43 -4.11
C GLU A 53 0.93 5.07 -5.25
N ARG A 54 2.13 4.65 -4.91
CA ARG A 54 3.11 4.25 -5.91
C ARG A 54 2.63 3.04 -6.68
N LEU A 55 2.08 2.05 -5.96
CA LEU A 55 1.59 0.84 -6.61
C LEU A 55 0.41 1.14 -7.51
N VAL A 56 -0.47 2.01 -7.07
CA VAL A 56 -1.61 2.41 -7.89
C VAL A 56 -1.13 3.11 -9.15
N ALA A 57 -0.15 3.97 -9.02
CA ALA A 57 0.40 4.67 -10.17
C ALA A 57 1.02 3.69 -11.17
N LEU A 58 1.71 2.68 -10.67
CA LEU A 58 2.30 1.68 -11.53
C LEU A 58 1.24 0.86 -12.25
N ARG A 59 0.16 0.56 -11.55
CA ARG A 59 -0.91 -0.23 -12.18
C ARG A 59 -1.64 0.54 -13.25
N ASN A 60 -1.93 1.80 -12.94
CA ASN A 60 -2.77 2.58 -13.83
C ASN A 60 -1.99 3.35 -14.85
N GLY A 61 -0.94 4.00 -14.35
CA GLY A 61 -0.29 4.90 -15.21
C GLY A 61 0.95 4.40 -15.75
N GLY A 62 1.53 3.56 -15.00
CA GLY A 62 2.77 3.03 -15.44
C GLY A 62 2.57 2.49 -16.77
N GLY A 63 1.44 2.02 -16.88
CA GLY A 63 1.15 1.52 -18.12
C GLY A 63 1.04 2.63 -19.07
N ILE A 64 0.68 3.64 -18.79
CA ILE A 64 0.45 4.51 -19.65
C ILE A 64 1.19 5.45 -19.94
N VAL A 65 1.74 5.59 -19.32
CA VAL A 65 2.49 6.50 -19.55
C VAL A 65 2.86 6.44 -20.70
N ALA A 66 2.78 5.84 -20.67
CA ALA A 66 3.16 5.86 -21.51
C ALA A 66 2.55 5.90 -22.44
N ALA A 67 2.18 5.70 -22.53
CA ALA A 67 1.75 5.86 -23.23
C ALA A 67 1.50 6.74 -23.78
N GLU A 68 1.49 6.98 -23.49
CA GLU A 68 1.29 7.72 -23.94
C GLU A 68 1.61 8.14 -24.66
N LYS A 69 1.95 7.89 -24.62
CA LYS A 69 2.37 8.29 -25.15
C LYS A 69 2.27 8.25 -26.01
N ASN A 70 2.24 7.93 -25.83
CA ASN A 70 2.23 7.93 -26.51
C ASN A 70 2.06 8.09 -27.06
#